data_926e8f905035f6b99604af14795f5456
#
_entry.id   926e8f905035f6b99604af14795f5456
#
_cell.length_a   1.000
_cell.length_b   1.000
_cell.length_c   1.000
_cell.angle_alpha   90.00
_cell.angle_beta   90.00
_cell.angle_gamma   90.00
#
_symmetry.space_group_name_H-M   'P 1'
#
loop_
_entity.id
_entity.type
_entity.pdbx_description
1 polymer ?
#
loop_
_entity_poly.entity_id
_entity_poly.type
_entity_poly.pdbx_seq_one_letter_code
_entity_poly.pdbx_strand_id
1 'polypeptide(L)'
;MVFIIKPDMRDLMENMVGARLAAHKTADGDNVEVCYAYQDFSSVPDFYTVPSDRVKPFGTVHALLCAREFVHEPFVVINADDYYGVDAFKTIYAELSKLAESGEGTMVGYDLCNTVSEHGTVTRGVCHVNEQGMLDRVVETFHLKP
;
A
#
# COMPACT_ATOMS: atom_id res chain seq x y z
N MET A 1 -1.67 8.69 -9.50
CA MET A 1 -0.86 7.84 -8.59
C MET A 1 -0.36 8.69 -7.42
N VAL A 2 -0.44 8.19 -6.18
CA VAL A 2 -0.01 8.93 -4.99
C VAL A 2 1.17 8.21 -4.35
N PHE A 3 2.29 8.90 -4.17
CA PHE A 3 3.44 8.42 -3.40
C PHE A 3 3.38 8.98 -1.98
N ILE A 4 3.44 8.09 -1.00
CA ILE A 4 3.53 8.49 0.41
C ILE A 4 4.99 8.42 0.82
N ILE A 5 5.59 9.56 1.05
CA ILE A 5 7.04 9.71 1.24
C ILE A 5 7.35 10.64 2.44
N LYS A 6 8.61 10.67 2.85
CA LYS A 6 9.09 11.74 3.73
C LYS A 6 9.34 13.02 2.90
N PRO A 7 9.20 14.21 3.50
CA PRO A 7 9.41 15.47 2.77
C PRO A 7 10.78 15.58 2.07
N ASP A 8 11.83 15.09 2.69
CA ASP A 8 13.20 15.11 2.16
C ASP A 8 13.43 14.16 0.97
N MET A 9 12.50 13.26 0.69
CA MET A 9 12.57 12.36 -0.46
C MET A 9 11.92 12.93 -1.73
N ARG A 10 11.30 14.10 -1.68
CA ARG A 10 10.50 14.67 -2.78
C ARG A 10 11.28 14.75 -4.09
N ASP A 11 12.43 15.40 -4.07
CA ASP A 11 13.23 15.62 -5.28
C ASP A 11 13.80 14.31 -5.84
N LEU A 12 14.20 13.41 -4.95
CA LEU A 12 14.70 12.09 -5.34
C LEU A 12 13.59 11.29 -6.07
N MET A 13 12.39 11.25 -5.50
CA MET A 13 11.27 10.51 -6.08
C MET A 13 10.81 11.12 -7.39
N GLU A 14 10.74 12.43 -7.50
CA GLU A 14 10.42 13.12 -8.76
C GLU A 14 11.41 12.76 -9.87
N ASN A 15 12.70 12.85 -9.59
CA ASN A 15 13.74 12.59 -10.58
C ASN A 15 13.85 11.11 -10.98
N MET A 16 13.63 10.18 -10.05
CA MET A 16 13.76 8.75 -10.32
C MET A 16 12.53 8.15 -10.99
N VAL A 17 11.35 8.53 -10.55
CA VAL A 17 10.10 7.83 -10.90
C VAL A 17 9.01 8.80 -11.37
N GLY A 18 8.78 9.90 -10.68
CA GLY A 18 7.65 10.79 -10.86
C GLY A 18 7.54 11.33 -12.30
N ALA A 19 8.59 11.94 -12.79
CA ALA A 19 8.63 12.48 -14.16
C ALA A 19 8.43 11.41 -15.24
N ARG A 20 8.93 10.19 -15.00
CA ARG A 20 8.75 9.07 -15.93
C ARG A 20 7.31 8.58 -15.94
N LEU A 21 6.67 8.47 -14.77
CA LEU A 21 5.27 8.06 -14.68
C LEU A 21 4.34 9.10 -15.27
N ALA A 22 4.57 10.38 -15.01
CA ALA A 22 3.78 11.48 -15.58
C ALA A 22 3.85 11.54 -17.11
N ALA A 23 4.86 10.94 -17.73
CA ALA A 23 4.97 10.80 -19.18
C ALA A 23 4.15 9.62 -19.75
N HIS A 24 3.68 8.70 -18.92
CA HIS A 24 2.81 7.61 -19.35
C HIS A 24 1.38 8.08 -19.54
N LYS A 25 0.68 7.40 -20.45
CA LYS A 25 -0.73 7.66 -20.75
C LYS A 25 -1.63 6.65 -20.04
N THR A 26 -2.75 7.15 -19.58
CA THR A 26 -3.89 6.30 -19.16
C THR A 26 -4.54 5.64 -20.37
N ALA A 27 -5.47 4.73 -20.14
CA ALA A 27 -6.27 4.09 -21.19
C ALA A 27 -7.07 5.13 -22.01
N ASP A 28 -7.48 6.23 -21.39
CA ASP A 28 -8.24 7.31 -22.00
C ASP A 28 -7.36 8.34 -22.74
N GLY A 29 -6.04 8.16 -22.68
CA GLY A 29 -5.06 9.01 -23.38
C GLY A 29 -4.54 10.21 -22.58
N ASP A 30 -5.00 10.39 -21.35
CA ASP A 30 -4.52 11.43 -20.44
C ASP A 30 -3.16 11.07 -19.84
N ASN A 31 -2.43 12.05 -19.34
CA ASN A 31 -1.21 11.78 -18.59
C ASN A 31 -1.54 11.20 -17.22
N VAL A 32 -0.69 10.29 -16.74
CA VAL A 32 -0.80 9.81 -15.37
C VAL A 32 -0.52 10.96 -14.40
N GLU A 33 -1.50 11.30 -13.58
CA GLU A 33 -1.32 12.25 -12.49
C GLU A 33 -0.45 11.65 -11.39
N VAL A 34 0.58 12.38 -10.96
CA VAL A 34 1.50 11.98 -9.89
C VAL A 34 1.44 12.98 -8.76
N CYS A 35 1.02 12.50 -7.58
CA CYS A 35 0.92 13.28 -6.36
C CYS A 35 1.86 12.75 -5.29
N TYR A 36 2.23 13.61 -4.34
CA TYR A 36 3.10 13.27 -3.21
C TYR A 36 2.43 13.66 -1.91
N ALA A 37 2.11 12.66 -1.09
CA ALA A 37 1.65 12.82 0.28
C ALA A 37 2.83 12.69 1.23
N TYR A 38 2.89 13.53 2.25
CA TYR A 38 4.00 13.51 3.20
C TYR A 38 3.57 12.86 4.51
N GLN A 39 4.31 11.81 4.89
CA GLN A 39 4.17 11.22 6.21
C GLN A 39 5.14 11.88 7.18
N ASP A 40 4.63 12.72 8.04
CA ASP A 40 5.38 13.38 9.10
C ASP A 40 4.59 13.41 10.42
N PHE A 41 5.19 13.97 11.47
CA PHE A 41 4.56 14.03 12.79
C PHE A 41 3.48 15.13 12.91
N SER A 42 3.35 16.00 11.95
CA SER A 42 2.30 17.04 11.94
C SER A 42 0.95 16.51 11.46
N SER A 43 0.95 15.34 10.80
CA SER A 43 -0.26 14.73 10.21
C SER A 43 -1.03 13.83 11.20
N VAL A 44 -0.82 13.99 12.50
CA VAL A 44 -1.56 13.25 13.52
C VAL A 44 -2.83 14.01 13.93
N PRO A 45 -3.87 13.32 14.42
CA PRO A 45 -5.07 13.99 14.93
C PRO A 45 -4.76 14.91 16.13
N ASP A 46 -5.50 15.99 16.28
CA ASP A 46 -5.31 17.01 17.32
C ASP A 46 -5.38 16.47 18.76
N PHE A 47 -6.11 15.37 18.96
CA PHE A 47 -6.21 14.74 20.27
C PHE A 47 -4.98 13.91 20.66
N TYR A 48 -4.05 13.67 19.73
CA TYR A 48 -2.86 12.85 19.98
C TYR A 48 -1.60 13.72 20.11
N THR A 49 -0.89 13.54 21.20
CA THR A 49 0.41 14.18 21.41
C THR A 49 1.52 13.22 21.05
N VAL A 50 2.35 13.60 20.09
CA VAL A 50 3.52 12.81 19.72
C VAL A 50 4.54 12.81 20.85
N PRO A 51 4.99 11.65 21.37
CA PRO A 51 6.06 11.60 22.36
C PRO A 51 7.33 12.29 21.85
N SER A 52 7.96 13.08 22.71
CA SER A 52 9.13 13.92 22.34
C SER A 52 10.37 13.12 21.96
N ASP A 53 10.44 11.85 22.36
CA ASP A 53 11.52 10.91 22.05
C ASP A 53 11.24 10.05 20.82
N ARG A 54 10.08 10.24 20.16
CA ARG A 54 9.72 9.46 18.98
C ARG A 54 10.50 9.91 17.75
N VAL A 55 11.30 9.00 17.22
CA VAL A 55 12.10 9.22 15.98
C VAL A 55 11.50 8.50 14.77
N LYS A 56 10.90 7.31 15.01
CA LYS A 56 10.34 6.49 13.92
C LYS A 56 8.98 7.02 13.49
N PRO A 57 8.68 7.05 12.18
CA PRO A 57 7.34 7.39 11.70
C PRO A 57 6.28 6.41 12.25
N PHE A 58 5.03 6.81 12.18
CA PHE A 58 3.92 5.93 12.47
C PHE A 58 3.76 4.86 11.37
N GLY A 59 2.94 3.85 11.64
CA GLY A 59 2.74 2.72 10.73
C GLY A 59 1.93 3.05 9.47
N THR A 60 1.58 2.00 8.72
CA THR A 60 0.93 2.05 7.41
C THR A 60 -0.42 2.80 7.43
N VAL A 61 -1.21 2.63 8.49
CA VAL A 61 -2.50 3.34 8.61
C VAL A 61 -2.30 4.86 8.63
N HIS A 62 -1.31 5.34 9.37
CA HIS A 62 -0.99 6.77 9.38
C HIS A 62 -0.49 7.25 8.00
N ALA A 63 0.33 6.46 7.32
CA ALA A 63 0.76 6.76 5.97
C ALA A 63 -0.45 6.95 5.03
N LEU A 64 -1.42 6.04 5.08
CA LEU A 64 -2.65 6.15 4.28
C LEU A 64 -3.47 7.41 4.62
N LEU A 65 -3.58 7.74 5.90
CA LEU A 65 -4.28 8.97 6.31
C LEU A 65 -3.64 10.24 5.74
N CYS A 66 -2.32 10.25 5.55
CA CYS A 66 -1.64 11.38 4.90
C CYS A 66 -2.01 11.54 3.42
N ALA A 67 -2.46 10.46 2.75
CA ALA A 67 -2.86 10.49 1.35
C ALA A 67 -4.35 10.81 1.13
N ARG A 68 -5.16 10.93 2.18
CA ARG A 68 -6.63 11.06 2.11
C ARG A 68 -7.13 12.18 1.23
N GLU A 69 -6.40 13.28 1.12
CA GLU A 69 -6.79 14.46 0.33
C GLU A 69 -6.55 14.27 -1.17
N PHE A 70 -5.81 13.24 -1.55
CA PHE A 70 -5.51 12.92 -2.94
C PHE A 70 -6.34 11.75 -3.48
N VAL A 71 -7.08 11.04 -2.61
CA VAL A 71 -7.76 9.78 -2.97
C VAL A 71 -9.27 9.94 -2.77
N HIS A 72 -10.00 9.93 -3.88
CA HIS A 72 -11.45 10.15 -3.91
C HIS A 72 -12.22 9.00 -4.59
N GLU A 73 -11.53 7.95 -4.96
CA GLU A 73 -12.04 6.78 -5.71
C GLU A 73 -11.48 5.49 -5.09
N PRO A 74 -12.01 4.32 -5.45
CA PRO A 74 -11.42 3.04 -5.06
C PRO A 74 -9.93 2.98 -5.43
N PHE A 75 -9.09 2.54 -4.52
CA PHE A 75 -7.65 2.58 -4.68
C PHE A 75 -6.97 1.31 -4.19
N VAL A 76 -5.76 1.05 -4.68
CA VAL A 76 -4.88 -0.02 -4.22
C VAL A 76 -3.72 0.57 -3.43
N VAL A 77 -3.39 -0.09 -2.33
CA VAL A 77 -2.18 0.19 -1.54
C VAL A 77 -1.13 -0.85 -1.84
N ILE A 78 0.06 -0.40 -2.19
CA ILE A 78 1.23 -1.27 -2.41
C ILE A 78 2.44 -0.71 -1.65
N ASN A 79 3.31 -1.58 -1.17
CA ASN A 79 4.62 -1.18 -0.67
C ASN A 79 5.57 -0.95 -1.86
N ALA A 80 6.41 0.05 -1.77
CA ALA A 80 7.31 0.42 -2.87
C ALA A 80 8.49 -0.56 -3.05
N ASP A 81 8.78 -1.34 -2.04
CA ASP A 81 9.88 -2.31 -1.97
C ASP A 81 9.45 -3.78 -2.17
N ASP A 82 8.17 -4.02 -2.42
CA ASP A 82 7.63 -5.34 -2.70
C ASP A 82 7.37 -5.55 -4.19
N TYR A 83 7.63 -6.76 -4.67
CA TYR A 83 7.26 -7.21 -6.02
C TYR A 83 6.01 -8.09 -5.98
N TYR A 84 4.93 -7.59 -6.54
CA TYR A 84 3.61 -8.25 -6.51
C TYR A 84 3.34 -9.13 -7.73
N GLY A 85 4.05 -8.93 -8.83
CA GLY A 85 3.79 -9.61 -10.10
C GLY A 85 2.63 -8.99 -10.91
N VAL A 86 2.66 -9.18 -12.21
CA VAL A 86 1.69 -8.55 -13.15
C VAL A 86 0.27 -9.06 -12.91
N ASP A 87 0.12 -10.35 -12.60
CA ASP A 87 -1.20 -10.95 -12.43
C ASP A 87 -1.91 -10.48 -11.16
N ALA A 88 -1.16 -10.13 -10.11
CA ALA A 88 -1.74 -9.50 -8.93
C ALA A 88 -2.40 -8.15 -9.28
N PHE A 89 -1.76 -7.33 -10.11
CA PHE A 89 -2.34 -6.06 -10.56
C PHE A 89 -3.59 -6.25 -11.41
N LYS A 90 -3.62 -7.25 -12.29
CA LYS A 90 -4.82 -7.58 -13.08
C LYS A 90 -5.97 -8.02 -12.17
N THR A 91 -5.67 -8.89 -11.21
CA THR A 91 -6.65 -9.42 -10.26
C THR A 91 -7.24 -8.32 -9.41
N ILE A 92 -6.40 -7.50 -8.78
CA ILE A 92 -6.88 -6.42 -7.90
C ILE A 92 -7.66 -5.36 -8.67
N TYR A 93 -7.26 -5.04 -9.91
CA TYR A 93 -7.98 -4.10 -10.76
C TYR A 93 -9.39 -4.61 -11.10
N ALA A 94 -9.52 -5.91 -11.45
CA ALA A 94 -10.82 -6.51 -11.72
C ALA A 94 -11.74 -6.54 -10.49
N GLU A 95 -11.18 -6.70 -9.29
CA GLU A 95 -11.95 -6.66 -8.05
C GLU A 95 -12.33 -5.23 -7.65
N LEU A 96 -11.42 -4.26 -7.78
CA LEU A 96 -11.70 -2.84 -7.53
C LEU A 96 -12.90 -2.34 -8.33
N SER A 97 -13.00 -2.77 -9.58
CA SER A 97 -14.10 -2.37 -10.47
C SER A 97 -15.47 -2.89 -10.01
N LYS A 98 -15.51 -3.83 -9.08
CA LYS A 98 -16.74 -4.40 -8.50
C LYS A 98 -17.13 -3.77 -7.17
N LEU A 99 -16.20 -3.08 -6.50
CA LEU A 99 -16.50 -2.42 -5.24
C LEU A 99 -17.48 -1.29 -5.46
N ALA A 100 -18.66 -1.42 -4.87
CA ALA A 100 -19.77 -0.50 -5.09
C ALA A 100 -20.00 0.47 -3.93
N GLU A 101 -19.54 0.11 -2.74
CA GLU A 101 -19.86 0.84 -1.51
C GLU A 101 -18.61 1.24 -0.73
N SER A 102 -18.74 2.36 -0.01
CA SER A 102 -17.69 2.81 0.90
C SER A 102 -17.54 1.83 2.07
N GLY A 103 -16.30 1.50 2.39
CA GLY A 103 -15.97 0.57 3.48
C GLY A 103 -15.77 -0.88 3.05
N GLU A 104 -16.01 -1.20 1.78
CA GLU A 104 -15.59 -2.50 1.23
C GLU A 104 -14.09 -2.50 0.93
N GLY A 105 -13.47 -3.67 1.11
CA GLY A 105 -12.06 -3.88 0.82
C GLY A 105 -11.80 -5.26 0.25
N THR A 106 -10.80 -5.35 -0.61
CA THR A 106 -10.34 -6.61 -1.17
C THR A 106 -8.81 -6.68 -1.12
N MET A 107 -8.25 -7.86 -1.21
CA MET A 107 -6.80 -8.06 -1.21
C MET A 107 -6.44 -9.26 -2.08
N VAL A 108 -5.23 -9.24 -2.63
CA VAL A 108 -4.65 -10.41 -3.30
C VAL A 108 -3.87 -11.20 -2.27
N GLY A 109 -4.30 -12.45 -2.03
CA GLY A 109 -3.56 -13.41 -1.24
C GLY A 109 -2.58 -14.21 -2.11
N TYR A 110 -1.45 -14.56 -1.52
CA TYR A 110 -0.44 -15.42 -2.16
C TYR A 110 -0.37 -16.76 -1.43
N ASP A 111 -0.14 -17.83 -2.15
CA ASP A 111 0.14 -19.12 -1.52
C ASP A 111 1.37 -19.00 -0.64
N LEU A 112 1.25 -19.42 0.61
CA LEU A 112 2.28 -19.22 1.63
C LEU A 112 3.64 -19.83 1.21
N CYS A 113 3.62 -20.99 0.56
CA CYS A 113 4.81 -21.67 0.04
C CYS A 113 5.61 -20.82 -0.96
N ASN A 114 4.94 -19.91 -1.69
CA ASN A 114 5.57 -19.01 -2.66
C ASN A 114 6.12 -17.72 -2.01
N THR A 115 5.93 -17.55 -0.71
CA THR A 115 6.35 -16.33 0.02
C THR A 115 7.44 -16.57 1.06
N VAL A 116 7.92 -17.81 1.18
CA VAL A 116 9.02 -18.19 2.08
C VAL A 116 10.38 -18.07 1.38
N SER A 117 11.46 -18.08 2.14
CA SER A 117 12.83 -17.94 1.63
C SER A 117 13.69 -19.12 2.03
N GLU A 118 14.47 -19.65 1.08
CA GLU A 118 15.50 -20.65 1.36
C GLU A 118 16.70 -20.10 2.16
N HIS A 119 16.85 -18.78 2.17
CA HIS A 119 17.99 -18.10 2.77
C HIS A 119 17.71 -17.50 4.16
N GLY A 120 16.61 -17.88 4.79
CA GLY A 120 16.29 -17.40 6.14
C GLY A 120 14.83 -17.57 6.50
N THR A 121 14.47 -17.05 7.67
CA THR A 121 13.07 -17.05 8.12
C THR A 121 12.38 -15.76 7.69
N VAL A 122 11.09 -15.86 7.41
CA VAL A 122 10.24 -14.72 7.10
C VAL A 122 9.07 -14.60 8.07
N THR A 123 8.52 -13.41 8.20
CA THR A 123 7.26 -13.16 8.92
C THR A 123 6.18 -12.85 7.90
N ARG A 124 5.02 -13.49 8.05
CA ARG A 124 3.87 -13.28 7.15
C ARG A 124 2.57 -13.16 7.94
N GLY A 125 1.66 -12.36 7.44
CA GLY A 125 0.26 -12.39 7.83
C GLY A 125 -0.45 -13.55 7.13
N VAL A 126 -0.67 -14.65 7.85
CA VAL A 126 -1.42 -15.79 7.30
C VAL A 126 -2.90 -15.46 7.32
N CYS A 127 -3.50 -15.38 6.14
CA CYS A 127 -4.89 -15.05 5.96
C CYS A 127 -5.76 -16.31 6.07
N HIS A 128 -6.81 -16.23 6.86
CA HIS A 128 -7.86 -17.25 6.94
C HIS A 128 -9.11 -16.71 6.27
N VAL A 129 -9.64 -17.44 5.32
CA VAL A 129 -10.87 -17.09 4.60
C VAL A 129 -11.98 -18.09 4.94
N ASN A 130 -13.21 -17.61 4.96
CA ASN A 130 -14.39 -18.46 5.16
C ASN A 130 -14.83 -19.11 3.84
N GLU A 131 -15.89 -19.93 3.89
CA GLU A 131 -16.44 -20.64 2.73
C GLU A 131 -16.95 -19.70 1.61
N GLN A 132 -17.24 -18.44 1.94
CA GLN A 132 -17.66 -17.42 0.99
C GLN A 132 -16.49 -16.63 0.39
N GLY A 133 -15.24 -16.98 0.74
CA GLY A 133 -14.05 -16.28 0.27
C GLY A 133 -13.76 -14.96 0.99
N MET A 134 -14.49 -14.65 2.07
CA MET A 134 -14.27 -13.45 2.86
C MET A 134 -13.15 -13.65 3.86
N LEU A 135 -12.34 -12.61 4.06
CA LEU A 135 -11.29 -12.63 5.08
C LEU A 135 -11.92 -12.70 6.48
N ASP A 136 -11.62 -13.78 7.20
CA ASP A 136 -12.08 -14.00 8.57
C ASP A 136 -11.08 -13.41 9.58
N ARG A 137 -9.79 -13.71 9.39
CA ARG A 137 -8.72 -13.20 10.26
C ARG A 137 -7.36 -13.25 9.56
N VAL A 138 -6.44 -12.45 10.08
CA VAL A 138 -5.01 -12.51 9.73
C VAL A 138 -4.22 -12.86 10.99
N VAL A 139 -3.35 -13.86 10.89
CA VAL A 139 -2.46 -14.28 11.98
C VAL A 139 -1.02 -13.97 11.61
N GLU A 140 -0.40 -13.04 12.31
CA GLU A 140 1.02 -12.77 12.14
C GLU A 140 1.84 -13.97 12.60
N THR A 141 2.55 -14.60 11.68
CA THR A 141 3.29 -15.84 11.90
C THR A 141 4.77 -15.59 11.63
N PHE A 142 5.58 -15.84 12.65
CA PHE A 142 7.02 -15.57 12.66
C PHE A 142 7.82 -16.84 12.33
N HIS A 143 9.05 -16.61 11.87
CA HIS A 143 10.04 -17.67 11.64
C HIS A 143 9.60 -18.75 10.66
N LEU A 144 8.80 -18.40 9.68
CA LEU A 144 8.41 -19.31 8.59
C LEU A 144 9.62 -19.69 7.73
N LYS A 145 9.67 -20.96 7.37
CA LYS A 145 10.66 -21.54 6.46
C LYS A 145 9.95 -22.36 5.40
N PRO A 146 10.62 -22.69 4.27
CA PRO A 146 10.13 -23.67 3.31
C PRO A 146 9.87 -25.03 3.94
#